data_cda415cebf6b53d7b633c404c878078f
#
_entry.id   cda415cebf6b53d7b633c404c878078f
#
_cell.length_a   1.000
_cell.length_b   1.000
_cell.length_c   1.000
_cell.angle_alpha   90.00
_cell.angle_beta   90.00
_cell.angle_gamma   90.00
#
_symmetry.space_group_name_H-M   'P 1'
#
loop_
_entity.id
_entity.type
_entity.pdbx_description
1 polymer ?
#
loop_
_entity_poly.entity_id
_entity_poly.type
_entity_poly.pdbx_seq_one_letter_code
_entity_poly.pdbx_strand_id
1 'polypeptide(L)'
;MSLQFIIGSSGSGKSCYAYQNIIEQAGLHPEKLFFVIVPEQFTMQTQKTLVEMSPGKGILNIDILSFERLAYRVLEEVGGDSRTLLEETGKSMVLQKMVQQHGKELSYLGGQMRKAGYLDEVKSILSEFMQYDIRDSEIQEMIEDSSDRALLQMKLKDVSVLYQAFICLLYTSPSPRD
;
A
#
# COMPACT_ATOMS: atom_id res chain seq x y z
N MET A 1 21.27 -7.28 -18.71
CA MET A 1 20.81 -7.34 -17.30
C MET A 1 21.00 -8.75 -16.80
N SER A 2 21.61 -8.95 -15.64
CA SER A 2 21.75 -10.27 -14.99
C SER A 2 20.92 -10.26 -13.71
N LEU A 3 20.18 -11.34 -13.46
CA LEU A 3 19.45 -11.56 -12.21
C LEU A 3 20.27 -12.53 -11.34
N GLN A 4 20.47 -12.19 -10.08
CA GLN A 4 21.18 -13.03 -9.12
C GLN A 4 20.28 -13.34 -7.93
N PHE A 5 20.18 -14.60 -7.57
CA PHE A 5 19.47 -15.05 -6.36
C PHE A 5 20.46 -15.40 -5.25
N ILE A 6 20.23 -14.88 -4.05
CA ILE A 6 20.99 -15.24 -2.85
C ILE A 6 20.11 -16.13 -1.98
N ILE A 7 20.40 -17.43 -1.95
CA ILE A 7 19.60 -18.45 -1.29
C ILE A 7 20.34 -19.01 -0.09
N GLY A 8 19.59 -19.29 1.01
CA GLY A 8 20.14 -19.88 2.23
C GLY A 8 19.10 -19.91 3.35
N SER A 9 19.35 -20.66 4.42
CA SER A 9 18.51 -20.73 5.62
C SER A 9 18.49 -19.39 6.39
N SER A 10 17.58 -19.26 7.35
CA SER A 10 17.57 -18.11 8.26
C SER A 10 18.91 -18.02 9.00
N GLY A 11 19.44 -16.81 9.18
CA GLY A 11 20.72 -16.59 9.86
C GLY A 11 21.99 -16.92 9.05
N SER A 12 21.88 -17.38 7.80
CA SER A 12 23.03 -17.75 6.95
C SER A 12 23.87 -16.58 6.41
N GLY A 13 23.58 -15.34 6.81
CA GLY A 13 24.35 -14.17 6.37
C GLY A 13 23.96 -13.59 5.02
N LYS A 14 22.82 -13.99 4.41
CA LYS A 14 22.38 -13.49 3.10
C LYS A 14 22.32 -11.96 2.99
N SER A 15 21.72 -11.33 3.99
CA SER A 15 21.62 -9.86 4.02
C SER A 15 22.99 -9.21 4.19
N CYS A 16 23.85 -9.77 5.01
CA CYS A 16 25.23 -9.29 5.18
C CYS A 16 26.01 -9.36 3.87
N TYR A 17 25.91 -10.49 3.16
CA TYR A 17 26.53 -10.65 1.85
C TYR A 17 25.98 -9.64 0.83
N ALA A 18 24.66 -9.47 0.78
CA ALA A 18 24.03 -8.50 -0.13
C ALA A 18 24.49 -7.06 0.16
N TYR A 19 24.57 -6.69 1.43
CA TYR A 19 25.01 -5.35 1.84
C TYR A 19 26.51 -5.12 1.55
N GLN A 20 27.36 -6.10 1.80
CA GLN A 20 28.77 -6.02 1.44
C GLN A 20 28.95 -5.84 -0.07
N ASN A 21 28.25 -6.64 -0.86
CA ASN A 21 28.31 -6.57 -2.32
C ASN A 21 27.87 -5.20 -2.84
N ILE A 22 26.75 -4.65 -2.33
CA ILE A 22 26.27 -3.36 -2.80
C ILE A 22 27.20 -2.21 -2.38
N ILE A 23 27.80 -2.25 -1.18
CA ILE A 23 28.78 -1.27 -0.73
C ILE A 23 30.03 -1.30 -1.62
N GLU A 24 30.52 -2.49 -1.95
CA GLU A 24 31.66 -2.67 -2.86
C GLU A 24 31.37 -2.13 -4.26
N GLN A 25 30.21 -2.50 -4.84
CA GLN A 25 29.79 -2.02 -6.15
C GLN A 25 29.56 -0.50 -6.17
N ALA A 26 28.99 0.06 -5.12
CA ALA A 26 28.79 1.50 -4.99
C ALA A 26 30.12 2.27 -4.90
N GLY A 27 31.12 1.68 -4.26
CA GLY A 27 32.48 2.24 -4.22
C GLY A 27 33.22 2.17 -5.57
N LEU A 28 33.01 1.09 -6.34
CA LEU A 28 33.59 0.91 -7.67
C LEU A 28 32.91 1.78 -8.74
N HIS A 29 31.66 2.13 -8.53
CA HIS A 29 30.82 2.85 -9.48
C HIS A 29 30.13 4.07 -8.83
N PRO A 30 30.87 5.11 -8.45
CA PRO A 30 30.29 6.28 -7.79
C PRO A 30 29.32 7.08 -8.65
N GLU A 31 29.37 6.88 -9.97
CA GLU A 31 28.47 7.50 -10.94
C GLU A 31 27.09 6.82 -11.03
N LYS A 32 26.94 5.63 -10.43
CA LYS A 32 25.68 4.87 -10.45
C LYS A 32 24.94 5.03 -9.14
N LEU A 33 23.63 5.08 -9.24
CA LEU A 33 22.73 5.03 -8.09
C LEU A 33 22.27 3.59 -7.87
N PHE A 34 22.36 3.13 -6.65
CA PHE A 34 21.96 1.78 -6.22
C PHE A 34 20.72 1.88 -5.34
N PHE A 35 19.76 1.01 -5.60
CA PHE A 35 18.54 0.93 -4.79
C PHE A 35 18.52 -0.35 -3.96
N VAL A 36 18.27 -0.21 -2.66
CA VAL A 36 18.01 -1.32 -1.75
C VAL A 36 16.53 -1.25 -1.37
N ILE A 37 15.75 -2.20 -1.89
CA ILE A 37 14.31 -2.25 -1.61
C ILE A 37 14.08 -3.19 -0.44
N VAL A 38 13.44 -2.67 0.61
CA VAL A 38 13.12 -3.40 1.83
C VAL A 38 11.69 -3.04 2.29
N PRO A 39 11.04 -3.89 3.12
CA PRO A 39 9.80 -3.50 3.77
C PRO A 39 9.97 -2.19 4.57
N GLU A 40 8.94 -1.34 4.58
CA GLU A 40 9.00 0.02 5.19
C GLU A 40 9.57 0.01 6.62
N GLN A 41 9.15 -0.93 7.44
CA GLN A 41 9.60 -1.09 8.82
C GLN A 41 11.10 -1.36 8.98
N PHE A 42 11.79 -1.82 7.94
CA PHE A 42 13.22 -2.13 7.97
C PHE A 42 14.09 -1.07 7.31
N THR A 43 13.53 -0.01 6.74
CA THR A 43 14.30 1.02 6.01
C THR A 43 15.35 1.68 6.90
N MET A 44 14.97 2.15 8.08
CA MET A 44 15.89 2.78 9.07
C MET A 44 16.98 1.83 9.54
N GLN A 45 16.62 0.58 9.86
CA GLN A 45 17.57 -0.41 10.32
C GLN A 45 18.57 -0.79 9.22
N THR A 46 18.09 -0.96 7.99
CA THR A 46 18.95 -1.26 6.83
C THR A 46 19.90 -0.10 6.55
N GLN A 47 19.41 1.13 6.59
CA GLN A 47 20.24 2.33 6.40
C GLN A 47 21.36 2.39 7.44
N LYS A 48 21.03 2.21 8.72
CA LYS A 48 22.00 2.17 9.80
C LYS A 48 23.06 1.09 9.57
N THR A 49 22.63 -0.13 9.23
CA THR A 49 23.54 -1.25 8.98
C THR A 49 24.48 -0.96 7.81
N LEU A 50 23.98 -0.44 6.69
CA LEU A 50 24.80 -0.08 5.53
C LEU A 50 25.83 1.00 5.86
N VAL A 51 25.45 2.03 6.63
CA VAL A 51 26.38 3.08 7.07
C VAL A 51 27.45 2.51 8.01
N GLU A 52 27.07 1.64 8.95
CA GLU A 52 28.02 1.00 9.87
C GLU A 52 29.02 0.08 9.15
N MET A 53 28.57 -0.62 8.10
CA MET A 53 29.40 -1.52 7.29
C MET A 53 30.26 -0.77 6.25
N SER A 54 29.89 0.45 5.89
CA SER A 54 30.64 1.25 4.91
C SER A 54 31.95 1.76 5.51
N PRO A 55 33.10 1.59 4.82
CA PRO A 55 34.40 2.05 5.30
C PRO A 55 34.45 3.54 5.64
N GLY A 56 33.72 4.37 4.88
CA GLY A 56 33.62 5.82 5.07
C GLY A 56 32.56 6.26 6.08
N LYS A 57 31.85 5.33 6.73
CA LYS A 57 30.69 5.61 7.60
C LYS A 57 29.64 6.51 6.94
N GLY A 58 29.49 6.39 5.62
CA GLY A 58 28.49 7.11 4.81
C GLY A 58 28.16 6.32 3.57
N ILE A 59 26.96 6.58 3.05
CA ILE A 59 26.43 6.04 1.79
C ILE A 59 25.91 7.22 0.98
N LEU A 60 26.53 7.51 -0.16
CA LEU A 60 26.16 8.66 -1.00
C LEU A 60 25.30 8.28 -2.19
N ASN A 61 25.57 7.12 -2.76
CA ASN A 61 24.92 6.62 -3.97
C ASN A 61 24.13 5.32 -3.77
N ILE A 62 23.74 5.04 -2.50
CA ILE A 62 22.86 3.93 -2.14
C ILE A 62 21.60 4.49 -1.49
N ASP A 63 20.45 4.31 -2.12
CA ASP A 63 19.15 4.69 -1.59
C ASP A 63 18.41 3.47 -1.05
N ILE A 64 17.93 3.57 0.19
CA ILE A 64 17.13 2.54 0.83
C ILE A 64 15.66 2.96 0.76
N LEU A 65 14.87 2.19 0.05
CA LEU A 65 13.48 2.52 -0.26
C LEU A 65 12.55 1.35 0.08
N SER A 66 11.32 1.65 0.44
CA SER A 66 10.23 0.69 0.33
C SER A 66 9.66 0.70 -1.10
N PHE A 67 8.83 -0.27 -1.44
CA PHE A 67 8.12 -0.27 -2.73
C PHE A 67 7.25 0.98 -2.89
N GLU A 68 6.64 1.45 -1.83
CA GLU A 68 5.82 2.66 -1.83
C GLU A 68 6.67 3.90 -2.16
N ARG A 69 7.80 4.09 -1.48
CA ARG A 69 8.73 5.20 -1.76
C ARG A 69 9.32 5.14 -3.15
N LEU A 70 9.62 3.91 -3.64
CA LEU A 70 10.06 3.73 -5.02
C LEU A 70 8.98 4.16 -6.02
N ALA A 71 7.72 3.80 -5.77
CA ALA A 71 6.60 4.21 -6.61
C ALA A 71 6.46 5.74 -6.67
N TYR A 72 6.56 6.43 -5.52
CA TYR A 72 6.57 7.90 -5.49
C TYR A 72 7.69 8.50 -6.31
N ARG A 73 8.89 7.99 -6.14
CA ARG A 73 10.04 8.47 -6.88
C ARG A 73 9.88 8.31 -8.40
N VAL A 74 9.36 7.16 -8.83
CA VAL A 74 9.06 6.93 -10.25
C VAL A 74 8.01 7.92 -10.75
N LEU A 75 6.94 8.15 -9.98
CA LEU A 75 5.90 9.11 -10.35
C LEU A 75 6.41 10.56 -10.42
N GLU A 76 7.32 10.95 -9.53
CA GLU A 76 7.97 12.26 -9.57
C GLU A 76 8.85 12.43 -10.83
N GLU A 77 9.63 11.41 -11.20
CA GLU A 77 10.52 11.47 -12.36
C GLU A 77 9.74 11.44 -13.70
N VAL A 78 8.68 10.66 -13.78
CA VAL A 78 7.89 10.50 -15.01
C VAL A 78 6.86 11.62 -15.19
N GLY A 79 6.74 12.54 -14.23
CA GLY A 79 5.72 13.58 -14.25
C GLY A 79 4.35 13.02 -13.90
N GLY A 80 4.33 12.15 -12.89
CA GLY A 80 3.12 11.52 -12.39
C GLY A 80 2.10 12.50 -11.87
N ASP A 81 0.92 11.98 -11.71
CA ASP A 81 -0.29 12.65 -11.33
C ASP A 81 -0.09 13.55 -10.07
N SER A 82 -0.50 14.79 -10.15
CA SER A 82 -0.49 15.75 -9.03
C SER A 82 -1.57 15.47 -7.98
N ARG A 83 -2.24 14.31 -8.04
CA ARG A 83 -3.26 13.92 -7.07
C ARG A 83 -2.68 13.78 -5.67
N THR A 84 -3.39 14.35 -4.70
CA THR A 84 -3.01 14.22 -3.29
C THR A 84 -3.20 12.79 -2.83
N LEU A 85 -2.17 12.23 -2.20
CA LEU A 85 -2.28 10.91 -1.60
C LEU A 85 -3.27 10.90 -0.46
N LEU A 86 -4.19 9.95 -0.47
CA LEU A 86 -5.14 9.76 0.60
C LEU A 86 -4.52 8.88 1.69
N GLU A 87 -4.03 9.51 2.76
CA GLU A 87 -3.49 8.82 3.94
C GLU A 87 -4.58 8.06 4.70
N GLU A 88 -4.18 7.19 5.62
CA GLU A 88 -5.08 6.35 6.43
C GLU A 88 -6.16 7.15 7.18
N THR A 89 -5.80 8.31 7.73
CA THR A 89 -6.76 9.22 8.39
C THR A 89 -7.74 9.80 7.39
N GLY A 90 -7.26 10.21 6.22
CA GLY A 90 -8.10 10.71 5.13
C GLY A 90 -9.08 9.65 4.63
N LYS A 91 -8.64 8.40 4.45
CA LYS A 91 -9.51 7.26 4.11
C LYS A 91 -10.64 7.09 5.13
N SER A 92 -10.32 7.16 6.42
CA SER A 92 -11.31 7.04 7.49
C SER A 92 -12.34 8.17 7.46
N MET A 93 -11.91 9.41 7.22
CA MET A 93 -12.82 10.58 7.11
C MET A 93 -13.73 10.47 5.89
N VAL A 94 -13.18 10.06 4.74
CA VAL A 94 -13.94 9.84 3.51
C VAL A 94 -14.98 8.74 3.74
N LEU A 95 -14.57 7.61 4.32
CA LEU A 95 -15.48 6.50 4.59
C LEU A 95 -16.60 6.89 5.56
N GLN A 96 -16.32 7.67 6.61
CA GLN A 96 -17.35 8.21 7.50
C GLN A 96 -18.38 9.07 6.76
N LYS A 97 -17.90 9.95 5.88
CA LYS A 97 -18.77 10.79 5.06
C LYS A 97 -19.67 9.95 4.16
N MET A 98 -19.11 8.92 3.52
CA MET A 98 -19.87 8.01 2.65
C MET A 98 -20.94 7.24 3.41
N VAL A 99 -20.61 6.73 4.60
CA VAL A 99 -21.58 6.07 5.48
C VAL A 99 -22.72 7.03 5.89
N GLN A 100 -22.42 8.30 6.09
CA GLN A 100 -23.47 9.31 6.37
C GLN A 100 -24.34 9.56 5.14
N GLN A 101 -23.77 9.61 3.95
CA GLN A 101 -24.51 9.85 2.70
C GLN A 101 -25.37 8.65 2.28
N HIS A 102 -24.81 7.44 2.35
CA HIS A 102 -25.44 6.19 1.92
C HIS A 102 -26.09 5.39 3.05
N GLY A 103 -26.18 5.96 4.27
CA GLY A 103 -26.63 5.24 5.46
C GLY A 103 -28.02 4.62 5.36
N LYS A 104 -28.89 5.14 4.48
CA LYS A 104 -30.24 4.58 4.20
C LYS A 104 -30.18 3.34 3.30
N GLU A 105 -29.15 3.21 2.50
CA GLU A 105 -28.93 2.09 1.57
C GLU A 105 -28.24 0.92 2.26
N LEU A 106 -27.52 1.19 3.40
CA LEU A 106 -26.81 0.20 4.16
C LEU A 106 -27.75 -0.53 5.12
N SER A 107 -27.96 -1.82 4.83
CA SER A 107 -28.90 -2.65 5.59
C SER A 107 -28.35 -3.13 6.92
N TYR A 108 -27.05 -3.45 7.00
CA TYR A 108 -26.38 -3.96 8.19
C TYR A 108 -25.33 -2.98 8.74
N LEU A 109 -24.43 -2.50 7.88
CA LEU A 109 -23.29 -1.66 8.31
C LEU A 109 -23.72 -0.27 8.77
N GLY A 110 -24.77 0.31 8.23
CA GLY A 110 -25.21 1.67 8.56
C GLY A 110 -25.39 1.91 10.06
N GLY A 111 -25.94 0.93 10.80
CA GLY A 111 -26.08 0.99 12.25
C GLY A 111 -24.83 0.62 13.05
N GLN A 112 -23.92 -0.16 12.47
CA GLN A 112 -22.73 -0.68 13.15
C GLN A 112 -21.50 0.24 13.03
N MET A 113 -21.43 1.07 12.00
CA MET A 113 -20.29 1.95 11.70
C MET A 113 -19.99 3.00 12.79
N ARG A 114 -20.90 3.18 13.76
CA ARG A 114 -20.68 4.02 14.94
C ARG A 114 -19.88 3.32 16.04
N LYS A 115 -19.73 1.99 15.96
CA LYS A 115 -18.96 1.21 16.93
C LYS A 115 -17.48 1.25 16.55
N ALA A 116 -16.62 1.38 17.57
CA ALA A 116 -15.18 1.31 17.37
C ALA A 116 -14.77 -0.01 16.68
N GLY A 117 -13.86 0.09 15.73
CA GLY A 117 -13.32 -1.06 14.96
C GLY A 117 -14.06 -1.38 13.66
N TYR A 118 -15.38 -1.18 13.57
CA TYR A 118 -16.09 -1.47 12.32
C TYR A 118 -15.63 -0.61 11.13
N LEU A 119 -15.36 0.66 11.39
CA LEU A 119 -14.85 1.56 10.37
C LEU A 119 -13.49 1.09 9.83
N ASP A 120 -12.62 0.64 10.74
CA ASP A 120 -11.29 0.15 10.37
C ASP A 120 -11.35 -1.18 9.63
N GLU A 121 -12.27 -2.09 10.02
CA GLU A 121 -12.49 -3.33 9.27
C GLU A 121 -12.97 -3.07 7.85
N VAL A 122 -13.97 -2.20 7.67
CA VAL A 122 -14.47 -1.86 6.33
C VAL A 122 -13.40 -1.15 5.52
N LYS A 123 -12.64 -0.23 6.11
CA LYS A 123 -11.49 0.43 5.46
C LYS A 123 -10.46 -0.59 4.99
N SER A 124 -10.16 -1.60 5.80
CA SER A 124 -9.23 -2.69 5.45
C SER A 124 -9.75 -3.47 4.25
N ILE A 125 -11.02 -3.89 4.27
CA ILE A 125 -11.65 -4.62 3.16
C ILE A 125 -11.61 -3.80 1.87
N LEU A 126 -11.97 -2.51 1.91
CA LEU A 126 -11.92 -1.64 0.72
C LEU A 126 -10.49 -1.50 0.19
N SER A 127 -9.50 -1.39 1.08
CA SER A 127 -8.09 -1.33 0.70
C SER A 127 -7.61 -2.63 0.06
N GLU A 128 -8.04 -3.78 0.59
CA GLU A 128 -7.75 -5.09 0.00
C GLU A 128 -8.41 -5.26 -1.38
N PHE A 129 -9.66 -4.86 -1.54
CA PHE A 129 -10.34 -4.91 -2.84
C PHE A 129 -9.59 -4.08 -3.89
N MET A 130 -9.11 -2.90 -3.51
CA MET A 130 -8.28 -2.07 -4.39
C MET A 130 -6.93 -2.70 -4.68
N GLN A 131 -6.27 -3.28 -3.68
CA GLN A 131 -4.96 -3.91 -3.83
C GLN A 131 -4.99 -5.11 -4.77
N TYR A 132 -6.07 -5.87 -4.74
CA TYR A 132 -6.27 -7.06 -5.58
C TYR A 132 -7.06 -6.77 -6.87
N ASP A 133 -7.34 -5.50 -7.15
CA ASP A 133 -8.13 -5.06 -8.34
C ASP A 133 -9.47 -5.80 -8.47
N ILE A 134 -10.15 -6.02 -7.33
CA ILE A 134 -11.45 -6.70 -7.28
C ILE A 134 -12.50 -5.83 -7.97
N ARG A 135 -13.12 -6.37 -8.99
CA ARG A 135 -14.16 -5.69 -9.79
C ARG A 135 -15.52 -5.86 -9.17
N ASP A 136 -16.42 -4.95 -9.52
CA ASP A 136 -17.81 -5.03 -9.06
C ASP A 136 -18.51 -6.35 -9.44
N SER A 137 -18.23 -6.90 -10.62
CA SER A 137 -18.73 -8.22 -11.05
C SER A 137 -18.32 -9.35 -10.12
N GLU A 138 -17.08 -9.32 -9.63
CA GLU A 138 -16.56 -10.33 -8.70
C GLU A 138 -17.22 -10.20 -7.32
N ILE A 139 -17.51 -8.98 -6.88
CA ILE A 139 -18.25 -8.74 -5.64
C ILE A 139 -19.69 -9.25 -5.79
N GLN A 140 -20.34 -9.08 -6.95
CA GLN A 140 -21.67 -9.61 -7.21
C GLN A 140 -21.69 -11.14 -7.20
N GLU A 141 -20.69 -11.80 -7.77
CA GLU A 141 -20.51 -13.25 -7.68
C GLU A 141 -20.37 -13.71 -6.22
N MET A 142 -19.55 -13.02 -5.40
CA MET A 142 -19.43 -13.32 -3.97
C MET A 142 -20.76 -13.18 -3.22
N ILE A 143 -21.59 -12.21 -3.59
CA ILE A 143 -22.93 -11.99 -3.01
C ILE A 143 -23.86 -13.15 -3.39
N GLU A 144 -23.84 -13.61 -4.63
CA GLU A 144 -24.65 -14.72 -5.11
C GLU A 144 -24.25 -16.05 -4.46
N ASP A 145 -22.94 -16.31 -4.39
CA ASP A 145 -22.36 -17.51 -3.74
C ASP A 145 -22.64 -17.55 -2.23
N SER A 146 -22.94 -16.40 -1.62
CA SER A 146 -23.26 -16.29 -0.20
C SER A 146 -24.76 -16.39 0.10
N SER A 147 -25.58 -16.86 -0.85
CA SER A 147 -27.05 -16.92 -0.73
C SER A 147 -27.56 -17.76 0.46
N ASP A 148 -26.79 -18.75 0.90
CA ASP A 148 -27.06 -19.59 2.07
C ASP A 148 -26.65 -18.92 3.40
N ARG A 149 -25.95 -17.78 3.36
CA ARG A 149 -25.38 -17.05 4.51
C ARG A 149 -25.94 -15.61 4.55
N ALA A 150 -27.20 -15.48 4.92
CA ALA A 150 -27.91 -14.21 4.85
C ALA A 150 -27.15 -13.00 5.45
N LEU A 151 -26.48 -13.18 6.61
CA LEU A 151 -25.72 -12.12 7.24
C LEU A 151 -24.48 -11.70 6.42
N LEU A 152 -23.78 -12.67 5.83
CA LEU A 152 -22.62 -12.39 4.97
C LEU A 152 -23.07 -11.68 3.70
N GLN A 153 -24.14 -12.14 3.09
CA GLN A 153 -24.71 -11.52 1.90
C GLN A 153 -25.10 -10.05 2.15
N MET A 154 -25.74 -9.76 3.30
CA MET A 154 -26.08 -8.38 3.67
C MET A 154 -24.81 -7.51 3.84
N LYS A 155 -23.79 -8.03 4.50
CA LYS A 155 -22.51 -7.32 4.66
C LYS A 155 -21.82 -7.05 3.33
N LEU A 156 -21.77 -8.04 2.44
CA LEU A 156 -21.16 -7.90 1.12
C LEU A 156 -21.90 -6.87 0.25
N LYS A 157 -23.24 -6.84 0.31
CA LYS A 157 -24.05 -5.81 -0.37
C LYS A 157 -23.70 -4.41 0.12
N ASP A 158 -23.63 -4.22 1.43
CA ASP A 158 -23.27 -2.93 2.03
C ASP A 158 -21.84 -2.52 1.68
N VAL A 159 -20.90 -3.47 1.69
CA VAL A 159 -19.49 -3.22 1.27
C VAL A 159 -19.42 -2.85 -0.20
N SER A 160 -20.20 -3.51 -1.09
CA SER A 160 -20.27 -3.16 -2.52
C SER A 160 -20.71 -1.71 -2.72
N VAL A 161 -21.77 -1.27 -2.04
CA VAL A 161 -22.24 0.13 -2.10
C VAL A 161 -21.13 1.11 -1.67
N LEU A 162 -20.46 0.83 -0.56
CA LEU A 162 -19.38 1.68 -0.07
C LEU A 162 -18.16 1.66 -0.99
N TYR A 163 -17.82 0.52 -1.58
CA TYR A 163 -16.70 0.39 -2.51
C TYR A 163 -16.94 1.19 -3.78
N GLN A 164 -18.11 1.07 -4.40
CA GLN A 164 -18.47 1.83 -5.59
C GLN A 164 -18.44 3.35 -5.31
N ALA A 165 -18.99 3.79 -4.18
CA ALA A 165 -18.97 5.19 -3.80
C ALA A 165 -17.54 5.67 -3.55
N PHE A 166 -16.69 4.84 -2.93
CA PHE A 166 -15.27 5.15 -2.66
C PHE A 166 -14.47 5.29 -3.96
N ILE A 167 -14.61 4.34 -4.88
CA ILE A 167 -13.98 4.39 -6.20
C ILE A 167 -14.45 5.63 -6.97
N CYS A 168 -15.75 5.89 -6.99
CA CYS A 168 -16.31 7.07 -7.66
C CYS A 168 -15.67 8.36 -7.10
N LEU A 169 -15.55 8.50 -5.80
CA LEU A 169 -14.96 9.67 -5.17
C LEU A 169 -13.47 9.83 -5.49
N LEU A 170 -12.70 8.73 -5.52
CA LEU A 170 -11.28 8.77 -5.87
C LEU A 170 -11.04 9.22 -7.31
N TYR A 171 -11.91 8.81 -8.23
CA TYR A 171 -11.77 9.16 -9.66
C TYR A 171 -12.44 10.48 -10.05
N THR A 172 -13.39 10.99 -9.24
CA THR A 172 -14.15 12.22 -9.54
C THR A 172 -13.76 13.40 -8.67
N SER A 173 -12.82 13.23 -7.73
CA SER A 173 -12.37 14.33 -6.88
C SER A 173 -11.71 15.39 -7.77
N PRO A 174 -12.24 16.63 -7.83
CA PRO A 174 -11.65 17.68 -8.64
C PRO A 174 -10.24 17.98 -8.13
N SER A 175 -9.33 18.18 -9.06
CA SER A 175 -8.00 18.72 -8.75
C SER A 175 -8.16 20.01 -7.95
N PRO A 176 -7.39 20.25 -6.87
CA PRO A 176 -7.50 21.49 -6.09
C PRO A 176 -7.08 22.78 -6.86
N ARG A 177 -7.06 22.72 -8.19
CA ARG A 177 -6.69 23.84 -9.10
C ARG A 177 -7.80 24.26 -10.06
N ASP A 178 -9.02 23.73 -9.93
CA ASP A 178 -10.17 24.21 -10.70
C ASP A 178 -11.03 25.19 -9.87
#